data_0ad5d55383020ea1ea49bce97d18ecdf
#
_entry.id   0ad5d55383020ea1ea49bce97d18ecdf
#
_cell.length_a   1.000
_cell.length_b   1.000
_cell.length_c   1.000
_cell.angle_alpha   90.00
_cell.angle_beta   90.00
_cell.angle_gamma   90.00
#
_symmetry.space_group_name_H-M   'P 1'
#
loop_
_entity.id
_entity.type
_entity.pdbx_description
1 polymer ?
#
loop_
_entity_poly.entity_id
_entity_poly.type
_entity_poly.pdbx_seq_one_letter_code
_entity_poly.pdbx_strand_id
1 'polypeptide(L)'
;MKNVKKIKWMILALAGLALAGSVMTAEAADVNSQGEKGNGVRRISTTPWQGEEPLKLTDTWDKTFPKSDKVDHSKVTFHNRYGITLAADLYMPKNRKGKMAALAVAGPFGAVKEQAAGLYAQKLAEMGFLTMAFDPSFIGESGGRIRNVASPDINTEDFSAAVDYLSSRDDVNPDKIGIAGICGFGGMALNAAAMDTRIKATVTSTMYDMSRVIANGYFDYEKNQSLLKKERMERRKVLNEERTLDYRNGNYKRDGGVVDPLPADAPQFVKDYYDYYKTKRGYHPRSPNSNDGWNLTSALSFMNMPLLTYADEIESPVLMIHGEKAHSRYFSEDAFKKLKGNNKELLIVPGASHTDLYDNMDKIPFDKIAAFFHKYLG
;
A
#
# COMPACT_ATOMS: atom_id res chain seq x y z
N MET A 1 15.35 9.17 32.23
CA MET A 1 14.78 7.82 32.28
C MET A 1 13.56 7.60 31.38
N LYS A 2 12.75 8.63 31.05
CA LYS A 2 11.61 8.51 30.09
C LYS A 2 12.05 8.25 28.63
N ASN A 3 13.22 8.72 28.23
CA ASN A 3 13.72 8.58 26.84
C ASN A 3 14.26 7.17 26.49
N VAL A 4 14.75 6.42 27.48
CA VAL A 4 15.30 5.07 27.24
C VAL A 4 14.18 4.07 26.89
N LYS A 5 12.98 4.22 27.48
CA LYS A 5 11.81 3.38 27.16
C LYS A 5 11.27 3.66 25.75
N LYS A 6 11.23 4.92 25.30
CA LYS A 6 10.84 5.28 23.93
C LYS A 6 11.75 4.65 22.88
N ILE A 7 13.07 4.63 23.12
CA ILE A 7 14.07 4.04 22.22
C ILE A 7 13.86 2.53 22.06
N LYS A 8 13.48 1.82 23.12
CA LYS A 8 13.25 0.36 23.09
C LYS A 8 12.07 -0.02 22.19
N TRP A 9 11.00 0.78 22.19
CA TRP A 9 9.83 0.58 21.33
C TRP A 9 10.07 0.97 19.85
N MET A 10 10.92 1.93 19.61
CA MET A 10 11.31 2.31 18.26
C MET A 10 12.15 1.24 17.55
N ILE A 11 12.87 0.40 18.32
CA ILE A 11 13.65 -0.72 17.80
C ILE A 11 12.77 -1.97 17.64
N LEU A 12 11.81 -2.21 18.54
CA LEU A 12 10.93 -3.38 18.52
C LEU A 12 9.85 -3.36 17.43
N ALA A 13 9.45 -2.18 16.95
CA ALA A 13 8.57 -2.06 15.79
C ALA A 13 9.27 -2.41 14.46
N LEU A 14 10.58 -2.67 14.50
CA LEU A 14 11.44 -3.00 13.35
C LEU A 14 12.42 -4.16 13.64
N ALA A 15 12.37 -4.79 14.81
CA ALA A 15 13.20 -5.92 15.16
C ALA A 15 12.47 -6.80 16.17
N GLY A 16 11.71 -7.76 15.70
CA GLY A 16 11.20 -8.86 16.48
C GLY A 16 12.28 -9.92 16.64
N LEU A 17 12.77 -10.14 17.85
CA LEU A 17 13.55 -11.32 18.20
C LEU A 17 12.59 -12.47 18.50
N ALA A 18 12.58 -13.49 17.69
CA ALA A 18 12.09 -14.81 18.09
C ALA A 18 12.88 -15.92 17.39
N LEU A 19 13.52 -16.72 18.21
CA LEU A 19 14.04 -18.04 17.87
C LEU A 19 12.88 -19.05 17.85
N ALA A 20 12.71 -19.78 16.75
CA ALA A 20 12.47 -21.23 16.74
C ALA A 20 12.17 -21.71 15.32
N GLY A 21 12.92 -22.68 14.87
CA GLY A 21 12.78 -23.29 13.56
C GLY A 21 11.69 -24.36 13.52
N SER A 22 11.15 -24.57 12.32
CA SER A 22 10.73 -25.89 11.84
C SER A 22 10.63 -25.87 10.32
N VAL A 23 11.30 -26.82 9.72
CA VAL A 23 11.32 -27.11 8.28
C VAL A 23 10.05 -27.85 7.92
N MET A 24 9.33 -27.40 6.89
CA MET A 24 8.40 -28.24 6.15
C MET A 24 8.58 -28.03 4.64
N THR A 25 8.91 -29.11 3.98
CA THR A 25 8.95 -29.27 2.52
C THR A 25 7.52 -29.40 2.00
N ALA A 26 7.17 -28.67 0.95
CA ALA A 26 5.93 -28.87 0.21
C ALA A 26 6.23 -29.22 -1.25
N GLU A 27 5.77 -30.37 -1.68
CA GLU A 27 5.76 -30.86 -3.05
C GLU A 27 4.77 -30.10 -3.93
N ALA A 28 5.16 -29.89 -5.17
CA ALA A 28 4.32 -29.31 -6.19
C ALA A 28 3.34 -30.36 -6.74
N ALA A 29 2.06 -30.05 -6.77
CA ALA A 29 1.03 -30.79 -7.47
C ALA A 29 0.49 -29.98 -8.65
N ASP A 30 0.59 -30.59 -9.83
CA ASP A 30 0.02 -30.14 -11.09
C ASP A 30 -1.51 -30.38 -11.09
N VAL A 31 -2.31 -29.37 -11.41
CA VAL A 31 -3.75 -29.57 -11.64
C VAL A 31 -4.22 -28.77 -12.86
N ASN A 32 -4.57 -29.50 -13.88
CA ASN A 32 -5.35 -29.09 -15.06
C ASN A 32 -6.72 -28.54 -14.66
N SER A 33 -7.08 -27.33 -15.09
CA SER A 33 -8.40 -26.76 -14.84
C SER A 33 -9.29 -26.81 -16.08
N GLN A 34 -10.31 -27.65 -16.03
CA GLN A 34 -11.53 -27.48 -16.82
C GLN A 34 -12.53 -26.65 -16.03
N GLY A 35 -13.22 -25.73 -16.75
CA GLY A 35 -14.02 -24.70 -16.12
C GLY A 35 -15.35 -25.17 -15.58
N GLU A 36 -15.73 -24.64 -14.44
CA GLU A 36 -17.10 -24.61 -13.94
C GLU A 36 -17.60 -23.17 -13.77
N LYS A 37 -18.86 -22.96 -14.16
CA LYS A 37 -19.55 -21.68 -14.04
C LYS A 37 -19.92 -21.43 -12.57
N GLY A 38 -19.11 -20.62 -11.88
CA GLY A 38 -19.40 -20.12 -10.54
C GLY A 38 -19.90 -18.68 -10.57
N ASN A 39 -20.91 -18.38 -9.80
CA ASN A 39 -21.54 -17.08 -9.66
C ASN A 39 -20.56 -15.98 -9.22
N GLY A 40 -20.27 -15.02 -10.09
CA GLY A 40 -20.07 -13.65 -9.61
C GLY A 40 -18.72 -12.99 -9.78
N VAL A 41 -17.66 -13.60 -10.30
CA VAL A 41 -16.41 -12.90 -10.60
C VAL A 41 -16.05 -13.09 -12.07
N ARG A 42 -16.24 -12.04 -12.88
CA ARG A 42 -15.79 -12.06 -14.28
C ARG A 42 -14.30 -11.74 -14.34
N ARG A 43 -13.50 -12.70 -14.80
CA ARG A 43 -12.08 -12.48 -15.08
C ARG A 43 -11.95 -11.82 -16.47
N ILE A 44 -11.34 -10.65 -16.51
CA ILE A 44 -10.89 -10.04 -17.75
C ILE A 44 -9.36 -10.14 -17.73
N SER A 45 -8.80 -11.02 -18.55
CA SER A 45 -7.36 -11.15 -18.71
C SER A 45 -6.92 -10.28 -19.88
N THR A 46 -5.91 -9.47 -19.68
CA THR A 46 -5.11 -8.89 -20.76
C THR A 46 -4.21 -9.97 -21.38
N THR A 47 -3.71 -9.77 -22.60
CA THR A 47 -2.84 -10.72 -23.28
C THR A 47 -1.67 -11.13 -22.39
N PRO A 48 -1.46 -12.43 -22.14
CA PRO A 48 -0.34 -12.90 -21.31
C PRO A 48 1.00 -12.51 -21.92
N TRP A 49 1.91 -12.06 -21.07
CA TRP A 49 3.32 -11.89 -21.47
C TRP A 49 4.02 -13.24 -21.52
N GLN A 50 4.95 -13.41 -22.47
CA GLN A 50 5.73 -14.63 -22.58
C GLN A 50 6.55 -14.85 -21.30
N GLY A 51 6.40 -16.01 -20.67
CA GLY A 51 7.08 -16.37 -19.44
C GLY A 51 6.36 -15.98 -18.14
N GLU A 52 5.12 -15.49 -18.24
CA GLU A 52 4.30 -15.13 -17.07
C GLU A 52 3.82 -16.37 -16.31
N GLU A 53 4.04 -16.41 -15.00
CA GLU A 53 3.46 -17.46 -14.16
C GLU A 53 1.98 -17.17 -13.89
N PRO A 54 1.07 -18.16 -14.06
CA PRO A 54 -0.33 -17.99 -13.74
C PRO A 54 -0.53 -17.62 -12.27
N LEU A 55 -1.29 -16.55 -12.00
CA LEU A 55 -1.65 -16.17 -10.65
C LEU A 55 -2.78 -17.05 -10.11
N LYS A 56 -2.69 -17.41 -8.82
CA LYS A 56 -3.78 -18.08 -8.10
C LYS A 56 -4.69 -17.02 -7.49
N LEU A 57 -5.79 -16.71 -8.18
CA LEU A 57 -6.77 -15.73 -7.73
C LEU A 57 -7.92 -16.46 -7.02
N THR A 58 -8.32 -15.97 -5.83
CA THR A 58 -9.53 -16.46 -5.16
C THR A 58 -10.78 -15.94 -5.88
N ASP A 59 -11.82 -16.75 -5.95
CA ASP A 59 -13.13 -16.44 -6.54
C ASP A 59 -14.17 -16.05 -5.47
N THR A 60 -13.83 -16.20 -4.19
CA THR A 60 -14.70 -15.85 -3.06
C THR A 60 -14.52 -14.40 -2.63
N TRP A 61 -15.57 -13.85 -1.96
CA TRP A 61 -15.50 -12.55 -1.32
C TRP A 61 -14.80 -12.67 0.03
N ASP A 62 -13.48 -12.51 0.04
CA ASP A 62 -12.64 -12.64 1.23
C ASP A 62 -12.15 -11.28 1.78
N LYS A 63 -12.88 -10.21 1.46
CA LYS A 63 -12.53 -8.85 1.85
C LYS A 63 -12.99 -8.52 3.28
N THR A 64 -12.26 -7.61 3.93
CA THR A 64 -12.55 -7.18 5.31
C THR A 64 -13.74 -6.22 5.42
N PHE A 65 -14.42 -5.96 4.32
CA PHE A 65 -15.59 -5.08 4.22
C PHE A 65 -16.71 -5.76 3.42
N PRO A 66 -17.97 -5.35 3.62
CA PRO A 66 -19.11 -5.96 2.93
C PRO A 66 -19.13 -5.60 1.45
N LYS A 67 -19.64 -6.52 0.63
CA LYS A 67 -19.84 -6.30 -0.80
C LYS A 67 -20.98 -5.31 -1.02
N SER A 68 -20.74 -4.33 -1.90
CA SER A 68 -21.76 -3.38 -2.33
C SER A 68 -22.63 -3.94 -3.45
N ASP A 69 -23.91 -3.67 -3.40
CA ASP A 69 -24.89 -3.96 -4.46
C ASP A 69 -24.95 -2.88 -5.55
N LYS A 70 -24.31 -1.73 -5.33
CA LYS A 70 -24.28 -0.58 -6.25
C LYS A 70 -23.24 -0.67 -7.33
N VAL A 71 -22.27 -1.56 -7.20
CA VAL A 71 -21.16 -1.72 -8.12
C VAL A 71 -21.03 -3.15 -8.63
N ASP A 72 -20.53 -3.28 -9.85
CA ASP A 72 -20.05 -4.56 -10.37
C ASP A 72 -18.61 -4.76 -9.93
N HIS A 73 -18.26 -5.98 -9.54
CA HIS A 73 -16.92 -6.35 -9.11
C HIS A 73 -16.37 -7.47 -9.99
N SER A 74 -15.10 -7.34 -10.38
CA SER A 74 -14.36 -8.39 -11.08
C SER A 74 -12.90 -8.35 -10.68
N LYS A 75 -12.19 -9.49 -10.81
CA LYS A 75 -10.74 -9.53 -10.70
C LYS A 75 -10.11 -9.38 -12.08
N VAL A 76 -9.02 -8.61 -12.12
CA VAL A 76 -8.23 -8.38 -13.31
C VAL A 76 -6.74 -8.59 -13.01
N THR A 77 -5.98 -8.88 -14.05
CA THR A 77 -4.52 -8.92 -13.98
C THR A 77 -3.93 -7.99 -15.01
N PHE A 78 -2.81 -7.40 -14.70
CA PHE A 78 -2.01 -6.55 -15.54
C PHE A 78 -0.54 -6.72 -15.17
N HIS A 79 0.40 -6.14 -15.90
CA HIS A 79 1.82 -6.30 -15.59
C HIS A 79 2.52 -4.95 -15.58
N ASN A 80 3.55 -4.84 -14.76
CA ASN A 80 4.43 -3.69 -14.75
C ASN A 80 5.57 -3.85 -15.78
N ARG A 81 6.35 -2.78 -16.00
CA ARG A 81 7.47 -2.78 -16.95
C ARG A 81 8.60 -3.77 -16.62
N TYR A 82 8.59 -4.33 -15.41
CA TYR A 82 9.52 -5.39 -14.99
C TYR A 82 8.99 -6.80 -15.32
N GLY A 83 7.82 -6.91 -15.94
CA GLY A 83 7.20 -8.18 -16.27
C GLY A 83 6.54 -8.89 -15.09
N ILE A 84 6.31 -8.18 -13.97
CA ILE A 84 5.62 -8.75 -12.82
C ILE A 84 4.11 -8.60 -13.04
N THR A 85 3.38 -9.71 -13.00
CA THR A 85 1.92 -9.71 -13.08
C THR A 85 1.31 -9.28 -11.76
N LEU A 86 0.45 -8.28 -11.83
CA LEU A 86 -0.28 -7.74 -10.70
C LEU A 86 -1.73 -8.21 -10.71
N ALA A 87 -2.29 -8.45 -9.52
CA ALA A 87 -3.69 -8.78 -9.32
C ALA A 87 -4.44 -7.58 -8.75
N ALA A 88 -5.62 -7.29 -9.29
CA ALA A 88 -6.47 -6.22 -8.80
C ALA A 88 -7.94 -6.62 -8.74
N ASP A 89 -8.67 -5.96 -7.85
CA ASP A 89 -10.12 -5.92 -7.80
C ASP A 89 -10.61 -4.67 -8.53
N LEU A 90 -11.38 -4.86 -9.59
CA LEU A 90 -12.00 -3.79 -10.38
C LEU A 90 -13.44 -3.59 -9.92
N TYR A 91 -13.81 -2.35 -9.63
CA TYR A 91 -15.15 -1.94 -9.23
C TYR A 91 -15.71 -0.95 -10.25
N MET A 92 -16.90 -1.22 -10.76
CA MET A 92 -17.56 -0.39 -11.77
C MET A 92 -18.96 -0.01 -11.31
N PRO A 93 -19.35 1.27 -11.38
CA PRO A 93 -20.74 1.69 -11.14
C PRO A 93 -21.71 0.93 -12.04
N LYS A 94 -22.84 0.44 -11.52
CA LYS A 94 -23.85 -0.23 -12.35
C LYS A 94 -24.50 0.70 -13.36
N ASN A 95 -24.65 1.99 -13.01
CA ASN A 95 -25.30 3.00 -13.84
C ASN A 95 -24.32 3.80 -14.71
N ARG A 96 -23.23 3.16 -15.16
CA ARG A 96 -22.20 3.80 -15.98
C ARG A 96 -22.69 4.17 -17.37
N LYS A 97 -22.19 5.28 -17.92
CA LYS A 97 -22.43 5.72 -19.28
C LYS A 97 -21.13 6.27 -19.88
N GLY A 98 -20.83 5.86 -21.13
CA GLY A 98 -19.67 6.35 -21.87
C GLY A 98 -18.33 6.01 -21.23
N LYS A 99 -17.29 6.76 -21.61
CA LYS A 99 -15.95 6.62 -21.03
C LYS A 99 -15.89 7.32 -19.67
N MET A 100 -15.37 6.62 -18.67
CA MET A 100 -15.37 7.05 -17.27
C MET A 100 -14.01 7.62 -16.86
N ALA A 101 -14.03 8.48 -15.86
CA ALA A 101 -12.86 8.74 -15.05
C ALA A 101 -12.50 7.48 -14.23
N ALA A 102 -11.21 7.19 -14.09
CA ALA A 102 -10.75 5.98 -13.43
C ALA A 102 -9.73 6.27 -12.32
N LEU A 103 -9.73 5.43 -11.27
CA LEU A 103 -8.87 5.56 -10.11
C LEU A 103 -8.14 4.25 -9.80
N ALA A 104 -6.82 4.32 -9.66
CA ALA A 104 -6.03 3.22 -9.10
C ALA A 104 -5.77 3.47 -7.61
N VAL A 105 -6.05 2.48 -6.78
CA VAL A 105 -5.96 2.57 -5.31
C VAL A 105 -5.00 1.53 -4.78
N ALA A 106 -4.02 1.97 -3.98
CA ALA A 106 -3.13 1.07 -3.24
C ALA A 106 -3.22 1.31 -1.73
N GLY A 107 -3.14 0.22 -0.99
CA GLY A 107 -3.40 0.17 0.45
C GLY A 107 -2.20 0.52 1.32
N PRO A 108 -2.35 0.33 2.63
CA PRO A 108 -1.24 0.48 3.55
C PRO A 108 -0.08 -0.45 3.21
N PHE A 109 1.12 0.00 3.50
CA PHE A 109 2.33 -0.81 3.34
C PHE A 109 2.23 -2.10 4.16
N GLY A 110 2.33 -3.25 3.50
CA GLY A 110 2.11 -4.55 4.13
C GLY A 110 0.65 -4.99 4.26
N ALA A 111 -0.29 -4.25 3.68
CA ALA A 111 -1.68 -4.67 3.49
C ALA A 111 -1.89 -5.28 2.09
N VAL A 112 -3.07 -5.82 1.87
CA VAL A 112 -3.54 -6.34 0.58
C VAL A 112 -4.79 -5.62 0.12
N LYS A 113 -5.12 -5.75 -1.17
CA LYS A 113 -6.28 -5.10 -1.81
C LYS A 113 -7.63 -5.46 -1.18
N GLU A 114 -7.71 -6.56 -0.46
CA GLU A 114 -8.90 -7.00 0.27
C GLU A 114 -9.18 -6.22 1.56
N GLN A 115 -8.26 -5.32 1.95
CA GLN A 115 -8.35 -4.48 3.15
C GLN A 115 -8.72 -3.03 2.76
N ALA A 116 -8.10 -2.02 3.36
CA ALA A 116 -8.43 -0.59 3.17
C ALA A 116 -8.48 -0.16 1.70
N ALA A 117 -7.57 -0.62 0.83
CA ALA A 117 -7.57 -0.24 -0.59
C ALA A 117 -8.86 -0.61 -1.30
N GLY A 118 -9.35 -1.84 -1.07
CA GLY A 118 -10.59 -2.30 -1.68
C GLY A 118 -11.82 -1.55 -1.16
N LEU A 119 -11.84 -1.21 0.15
CA LEU A 119 -12.90 -0.38 0.71
C LEU A 119 -12.96 1.00 0.03
N TYR A 120 -11.80 1.67 -0.11
CA TYR A 120 -11.72 2.96 -0.81
C TYR A 120 -12.16 2.84 -2.27
N ALA A 121 -11.66 1.82 -2.97
CA ALA A 121 -12.03 1.59 -4.36
C ALA A 121 -13.54 1.35 -4.51
N GLN A 122 -14.13 0.46 -3.69
CA GLN A 122 -15.57 0.21 -3.73
C GLN A 122 -16.38 1.48 -3.44
N LYS A 123 -16.01 2.25 -2.43
CA LYS A 123 -16.74 3.49 -2.07
C LYS A 123 -16.64 4.56 -3.14
N LEU A 124 -15.49 4.75 -3.75
CA LEU A 124 -15.32 5.70 -4.85
C LEU A 124 -16.04 5.22 -6.13
N ALA A 125 -16.16 3.91 -6.33
CA ALA A 125 -16.98 3.38 -7.41
C ALA A 125 -18.48 3.63 -7.18
N GLU A 126 -18.98 3.52 -5.93
CA GLU A 126 -20.35 3.94 -5.58
C GLU A 126 -20.61 5.43 -5.89
N MET A 127 -19.56 6.25 -5.92
CA MET A 127 -19.60 7.69 -6.19
C MET A 127 -19.32 8.05 -7.66
N GLY A 128 -19.28 7.06 -8.56
CA GLY A 128 -19.31 7.28 -10.00
C GLY A 128 -17.99 7.07 -10.76
N PHE A 129 -16.91 6.62 -10.11
CA PHE A 129 -15.64 6.33 -10.77
C PHE A 129 -15.51 4.85 -11.15
N LEU A 130 -14.80 4.54 -12.23
CA LEU A 130 -14.25 3.20 -12.41
C LEU A 130 -13.02 3.10 -11.52
N THR A 131 -12.96 2.14 -10.62
CA THR A 131 -11.85 2.04 -9.67
C THR A 131 -11.23 0.66 -9.66
N MET A 132 -9.95 0.60 -9.33
CA MET A 132 -9.26 -0.65 -9.09
C MET A 132 -8.42 -0.56 -7.81
N ALA A 133 -8.51 -1.60 -6.98
CA ALA A 133 -7.57 -1.81 -5.88
C ALA A 133 -6.62 -2.94 -6.26
N PHE A 134 -5.31 -2.71 -6.21
CA PHE A 134 -4.33 -3.72 -6.59
C PHE A 134 -3.44 -4.15 -5.43
N ASP A 135 -3.00 -5.41 -5.47
CA ASP A 135 -1.90 -5.87 -4.64
C ASP A 135 -0.59 -5.40 -5.28
N PRO A 136 0.33 -4.81 -4.51
CA PRO A 136 1.64 -4.47 -5.05
C PRO A 136 2.44 -5.71 -5.42
N SER A 137 3.43 -5.55 -6.27
CA SER A 137 4.40 -6.59 -6.63
C SER A 137 4.90 -7.34 -5.39
N PHE A 138 5.03 -8.65 -5.49
CA PHE A 138 5.52 -9.58 -4.46
C PHE A 138 4.56 -9.87 -3.30
N ILE A 139 3.39 -9.24 -3.22
CA ILE A 139 2.46 -9.31 -2.09
C ILE A 139 1.09 -9.80 -2.56
N GLY A 140 0.31 -10.37 -1.64
CA GLY A 140 -1.07 -10.78 -1.90
C GLY A 140 -1.18 -11.80 -3.03
N GLU A 141 -2.10 -11.54 -3.95
CA GLU A 141 -2.31 -12.36 -5.15
C GLU A 141 -1.43 -11.92 -6.34
N SER A 142 -0.73 -10.79 -6.25
CA SER A 142 0.23 -10.35 -7.28
C SER A 142 1.44 -11.26 -7.33
N GLY A 143 2.05 -11.32 -8.50
CA GLY A 143 3.24 -12.12 -8.80
C GLY A 143 4.52 -11.53 -8.22
N GLY A 144 5.62 -12.01 -8.77
CA GLY A 144 6.99 -11.63 -8.40
C GLY A 144 7.62 -12.62 -7.43
N ARG A 145 8.89 -12.93 -7.69
CA ARG A 145 9.77 -13.73 -6.83
C ARG A 145 10.96 -12.85 -6.44
N ILE A 146 11.34 -12.86 -5.25
CA ILE A 146 10.94 -13.61 -4.06
C ILE A 146 9.73 -12.93 -3.41
N ARG A 147 8.84 -13.72 -2.74
CA ARG A 147 7.64 -13.17 -2.10
C ARG A 147 7.97 -12.24 -0.94
N ASN A 148 7.06 -11.29 -0.67
CA ASN A 148 7.14 -10.32 0.42
C ASN A 148 8.36 -9.39 0.36
N VAL A 149 8.86 -9.14 -0.84
CA VAL A 149 9.79 -8.04 -1.10
C VAL A 149 9.01 -6.73 -1.10
N ALA A 150 9.63 -5.66 -0.62
CA ALA A 150 9.17 -4.30 -0.81
C ALA A 150 10.28 -3.48 -1.45
N SER A 151 9.92 -2.68 -2.46
CA SER A 151 10.86 -1.86 -3.21
C SER A 151 10.23 -0.51 -3.53
N PRO A 152 10.86 0.61 -3.18
CA PRO A 152 10.31 1.94 -3.49
C PRO A 152 10.15 2.17 -4.99
N ASP A 153 11.08 1.66 -5.82
CA ASP A 153 11.03 1.78 -7.28
C ASP A 153 9.90 0.92 -7.87
N ILE A 154 9.91 -0.40 -7.59
CA ILE A 154 8.93 -1.33 -8.17
C ILE A 154 7.51 -1.02 -7.66
N ASN A 155 7.35 -0.71 -6.38
CA ASN A 155 6.02 -0.41 -5.84
C ASN A 155 5.49 0.97 -6.27
N THR A 156 6.36 1.93 -6.63
CA THR A 156 5.95 3.16 -7.32
C THR A 156 5.53 2.86 -8.76
N GLU A 157 6.30 2.03 -9.47
CA GLU A 157 5.99 1.57 -10.82
C GLU A 157 4.65 0.84 -10.91
N ASP A 158 4.24 0.11 -9.86
CA ASP A 158 2.95 -0.59 -9.83
C ASP A 158 1.76 0.37 -10.02
N PHE A 159 1.87 1.65 -9.61
CA PHE A 159 0.89 2.70 -9.94
C PHE A 159 0.89 3.05 -11.42
N SER A 160 2.06 3.22 -12.03
CA SER A 160 2.16 3.51 -13.47
C SER A 160 1.65 2.34 -14.32
N ALA A 161 1.91 1.11 -13.91
CA ALA A 161 1.34 -0.08 -14.54
C ALA A 161 -0.20 -0.12 -14.42
N ALA A 162 -0.76 0.30 -13.29
CA ALA A 162 -2.20 0.45 -13.14
C ALA A 162 -2.76 1.54 -14.07
N VAL A 163 -2.03 2.64 -14.27
CA VAL A 163 -2.38 3.69 -15.24
C VAL A 163 -2.32 3.14 -16.67
N ASP A 164 -1.31 2.31 -17.03
CA ASP A 164 -1.23 1.64 -18.34
C ASP A 164 -2.46 0.79 -18.60
N TYR A 165 -2.82 -0.06 -17.62
CA TYR A 165 -4.01 -0.91 -17.71
C TYR A 165 -5.29 -0.09 -17.88
N LEU A 166 -5.51 0.94 -17.04
CA LEU A 166 -6.68 1.79 -17.11
C LEU A 166 -6.75 2.57 -18.44
N SER A 167 -5.62 3.09 -18.92
CA SER A 167 -5.53 3.82 -20.19
C SER A 167 -5.83 2.95 -21.41
N SER A 168 -5.58 1.64 -21.32
CA SER A 168 -5.81 0.69 -22.42
C SER A 168 -7.28 0.23 -22.54
N ARG A 169 -8.14 0.61 -21.57
CA ARG A 169 -9.54 0.19 -21.54
C ARG A 169 -10.44 1.10 -22.41
N ASP A 170 -11.34 0.49 -23.16
CA ASP A 170 -12.30 1.22 -24.01
C ASP A 170 -13.33 2.03 -23.22
N ASP A 171 -13.62 1.63 -21.97
CA ASP A 171 -14.60 2.28 -21.08
C ASP A 171 -13.96 3.33 -20.14
N VAL A 172 -12.68 3.63 -20.29
CA VAL A 172 -11.93 4.65 -19.54
C VAL A 172 -11.56 5.81 -20.45
N ASN A 173 -11.65 7.03 -19.91
CA ASN A 173 -11.04 8.20 -20.55
C ASN A 173 -9.58 8.32 -20.03
N PRO A 174 -8.56 8.13 -20.91
CA PRO A 174 -7.16 8.15 -20.49
C PRO A 174 -6.68 9.50 -19.97
N ASP A 175 -7.38 10.59 -20.28
CA ASP A 175 -7.09 11.93 -19.77
C ASP A 175 -7.72 12.20 -18.38
N LYS A 176 -8.43 11.20 -17.82
CA LYS A 176 -9.17 11.30 -16.56
C LYS A 176 -8.80 10.17 -15.58
N ILE A 177 -7.51 9.95 -15.39
CA ILE A 177 -7.00 8.92 -14.48
C ILE A 177 -6.39 9.58 -13.25
N GLY A 178 -6.85 9.18 -12.08
CA GLY A 178 -6.31 9.55 -10.79
C GLY A 178 -5.79 8.36 -10.00
N ILE A 179 -5.05 8.64 -8.94
CA ILE A 179 -4.57 7.61 -8.01
C ILE A 179 -4.89 7.96 -6.56
N ALA A 180 -5.03 6.93 -5.73
CA ALA A 180 -5.15 7.09 -4.29
C ALA A 180 -4.19 6.15 -3.56
N GLY A 181 -3.37 6.70 -2.67
CA GLY A 181 -2.43 5.94 -1.85
C GLY A 181 -2.73 6.08 -0.36
N ILE A 182 -2.81 4.95 0.35
CA ILE A 182 -3.12 4.92 1.79
C ILE A 182 -1.84 4.53 2.55
N CYS A 183 -1.55 5.21 3.66
CA CYS A 183 -0.39 4.94 4.52
C CYS A 183 0.94 4.97 3.72
N GLY A 184 1.73 3.92 3.73
CA GLY A 184 3.00 3.86 3.00
C GLY A 184 2.85 4.04 1.49
N PHE A 185 1.77 3.56 0.89
CA PHE A 185 1.47 3.81 -0.51
C PHE A 185 1.04 5.26 -0.80
N GLY A 186 0.73 6.05 0.21
CA GLY A 186 0.59 7.50 0.04
C GLY A 186 1.88 8.20 -0.39
N GLY A 187 3.01 7.83 0.20
CA GLY A 187 4.33 8.33 -0.24
C GLY A 187 4.72 7.85 -1.64
N MET A 188 4.39 6.58 -1.97
CA MET A 188 4.62 6.03 -3.31
C MET A 188 3.70 6.67 -4.36
N ALA A 189 2.45 7.01 -4.00
CA ALA A 189 1.54 7.75 -4.88
C ALA A 189 2.06 9.15 -5.21
N LEU A 190 2.64 9.87 -4.24
CA LEU A 190 3.30 11.15 -4.51
C LEU A 190 4.51 10.97 -5.43
N ASN A 191 5.32 9.94 -5.21
CA ASN A 191 6.44 9.63 -6.09
C ASN A 191 5.97 9.28 -7.51
N ALA A 192 4.90 8.47 -7.64
CA ALA A 192 4.32 8.15 -8.95
C ALA A 192 3.76 9.40 -9.64
N ALA A 193 3.09 10.29 -8.92
CA ALA A 193 2.57 11.56 -9.47
C ALA A 193 3.68 12.51 -9.95
N ALA A 194 4.87 12.44 -9.34
CA ALA A 194 6.03 13.20 -9.79
C ALA A 194 6.66 12.62 -11.08
N MET A 195 6.54 11.29 -11.28
CA MET A 195 7.19 10.59 -12.41
C MET A 195 6.26 10.37 -13.60
N ASP A 196 4.95 10.16 -13.36
CA ASP A 196 3.99 9.82 -14.41
C ASP A 196 3.00 10.95 -14.67
N THR A 197 3.23 11.70 -15.74
CA THR A 197 2.41 12.87 -16.14
C THR A 197 0.98 12.52 -16.58
N ARG A 198 0.66 11.23 -16.77
CA ARG A 198 -0.69 10.74 -17.06
C ARG A 198 -1.57 10.72 -15.83
N ILE A 199 -1.00 10.81 -14.63
CA ILE A 199 -1.73 10.91 -13.37
C ILE A 199 -2.25 12.33 -13.22
N LYS A 200 -3.58 12.49 -13.37
CA LYS A 200 -4.24 13.81 -13.42
C LYS A 200 -4.70 14.33 -12.06
N ALA A 201 -4.82 13.47 -11.06
CA ALA A 201 -5.15 13.85 -9.69
C ALA A 201 -4.66 12.78 -8.71
N THR A 202 -4.18 13.18 -7.55
CA THR A 202 -3.64 12.28 -6.53
C THR A 202 -4.28 12.56 -5.18
N VAL A 203 -4.75 11.50 -4.51
CA VAL A 203 -5.19 11.56 -3.11
C VAL A 203 -4.25 10.71 -2.25
N THR A 204 -3.82 11.23 -1.11
CA THR A 204 -3.15 10.43 -0.10
C THR A 204 -3.96 10.44 1.19
N SER A 205 -4.13 9.28 1.82
CA SER A 205 -4.78 9.14 3.11
C SER A 205 -3.79 8.62 4.13
N THR A 206 -3.63 9.35 5.25
CA THR A 206 -2.75 8.97 6.36
C THR A 206 -1.34 8.53 5.92
N MET A 207 -0.75 9.27 4.95
CA MET A 207 0.48 8.85 4.26
C MET A 207 1.70 8.72 5.17
N TYR A 208 2.60 7.80 4.78
CA TYR A 208 3.98 7.74 5.24
C TYR A 208 4.97 8.05 4.12
N ASP A 209 6.04 8.73 4.47
CA ASP A 209 7.30 8.60 3.72
C ASP A 209 8.03 7.35 4.22
N MET A 210 7.81 6.21 3.53
CA MET A 210 8.41 4.93 3.91
C MET A 210 9.93 4.96 3.87
N SER A 211 10.53 5.71 2.95
CA SER A 211 11.98 5.88 2.89
C SER A 211 12.52 6.59 4.14
N ARG A 212 11.83 7.62 4.61
CA ARG A 212 12.19 8.38 5.82
C ARG A 212 12.03 7.53 7.09
N VAL A 213 10.88 6.88 7.26
CA VAL A 213 10.63 6.09 8.49
C VAL A 213 11.54 4.87 8.57
N ILE A 214 11.80 4.20 7.46
CA ILE A 214 12.72 3.05 7.42
C ILE A 214 14.16 3.50 7.69
N ALA A 215 14.58 4.65 7.15
CA ALA A 215 15.93 5.18 7.37
C ALA A 215 16.13 5.72 8.80
N ASN A 216 15.18 6.48 9.33
CA ASN A 216 15.35 7.31 10.51
C ASN A 216 14.54 6.85 11.73
N GLY A 217 13.58 5.94 11.53
CA GLY A 217 12.57 5.57 12.55
C GLY A 217 11.51 6.65 12.72
N TYR A 218 10.59 6.39 13.67
CA TYR A 218 9.55 7.35 14.04
C TYR A 218 10.11 8.54 14.80
N PHE A 219 9.43 9.71 14.70
CA PHE A 219 9.76 10.93 15.43
C PHE A 219 11.20 11.40 15.22
N ASP A 220 11.68 11.28 13.98
CA ASP A 220 13.04 11.67 13.62
C ASP A 220 13.33 13.17 13.80
N TYR A 221 12.31 14.00 13.80
CA TYR A 221 12.40 15.43 14.12
C TYR A 221 12.82 15.72 15.57
N GLU A 222 12.71 14.73 16.48
CA GLU A 222 13.22 14.82 17.85
C GLU A 222 14.74 14.51 17.94
N LYS A 223 15.38 14.13 16.83
CA LYS A 223 16.77 13.69 16.78
C LYS A 223 17.66 14.66 16.02
N ASN A 224 18.90 14.81 16.48
CA ASN A 224 19.90 15.56 15.72
C ASN A 224 20.52 14.70 14.60
N GLN A 225 21.19 15.35 13.63
CA GLN A 225 21.78 14.68 12.46
C GLN A 225 22.86 13.65 12.82
N SER A 226 23.63 13.89 13.89
CA SER A 226 24.67 12.94 14.34
C SER A 226 24.04 11.63 14.83
N LEU A 227 22.96 11.72 15.63
CA LEU A 227 22.23 10.54 16.11
C LEU A 227 21.57 9.79 14.96
N LEU A 228 20.90 10.50 14.05
CA LEU A 228 20.29 9.88 12.86
C LEU A 228 21.31 9.15 11.98
N LYS A 229 22.49 9.76 11.76
CA LYS A 229 23.59 9.12 11.02
C LYS A 229 24.05 7.85 11.72
N LYS A 230 24.25 7.89 13.04
CA LYS A 230 24.67 6.71 13.83
C LYS A 230 23.64 5.60 13.73
N GLU A 231 22.36 5.89 13.97
CA GLU A 231 21.28 4.89 13.89
C GLU A 231 21.16 4.26 12.50
N ARG A 232 21.30 5.07 11.42
CA ARG A 232 21.31 4.53 10.05
C ARG A 232 22.50 3.62 9.79
N MET A 233 23.68 3.93 10.31
CA MET A 233 24.86 3.09 10.15
C MET A 233 24.70 1.75 10.87
N GLU A 234 24.22 1.76 12.12
CA GLU A 234 23.93 0.53 12.87
C GLU A 234 22.90 -0.34 12.15
N ARG A 235 21.82 0.28 11.66
CA ARG A 235 20.79 -0.45 10.89
C ARG A 235 21.35 -1.10 9.63
N ARG A 236 22.16 -0.36 8.84
CA ARG A 236 22.80 -0.91 7.64
C ARG A 236 23.71 -2.09 7.98
N LYS A 237 24.42 -2.03 9.09
CA LYS A 237 25.28 -3.15 9.53
C LYS A 237 24.43 -4.41 9.74
N VAL A 238 23.37 -4.33 10.53
CA VAL A 238 22.44 -5.45 10.78
C VAL A 238 21.86 -5.99 9.47
N LEU A 239 21.37 -5.10 8.59
CA LEU A 239 20.79 -5.50 7.31
C LEU A 239 21.81 -6.15 6.36
N ASN A 240 23.05 -5.70 6.37
CA ASN A 240 24.09 -6.31 5.53
C ASN A 240 24.56 -7.68 6.08
N GLU A 241 24.58 -7.85 7.40
CA GLU A 241 24.78 -9.15 8.02
C GLU A 241 23.67 -10.13 7.63
N GLU A 242 22.40 -9.70 7.69
CA GLU A 242 21.26 -10.52 7.27
C GLU A 242 21.34 -10.88 5.77
N ARG A 243 21.72 -9.96 4.89
CA ARG A 243 21.89 -10.28 3.46
C ARG A 243 22.85 -11.47 3.25
N THR A 244 23.91 -11.54 4.03
CA THR A 244 24.87 -12.65 3.96
C THR A 244 24.25 -13.97 4.45
N LEU A 245 23.40 -13.88 5.49
CA LEU A 245 22.68 -15.05 6.00
C LEU A 245 21.62 -15.53 4.99
N ASP A 246 20.81 -14.63 4.46
CA ASP A 246 19.81 -14.92 3.41
C ASP A 246 20.47 -15.62 2.21
N TYR A 247 21.59 -15.09 1.74
CA TYR A 247 22.35 -15.68 0.62
C TYR A 247 22.86 -17.10 0.93
N ARG A 248 23.41 -17.31 2.13
CA ARG A 248 23.94 -18.62 2.53
C ARG A 248 22.85 -19.67 2.72
N ASN A 249 21.70 -19.23 3.26
CA ASN A 249 20.61 -20.12 3.64
C ASN A 249 19.63 -20.37 2.47
N GLY A 250 19.68 -19.58 1.41
CA GLY A 250 18.75 -19.65 0.28
C GLY A 250 17.31 -19.27 0.65
N ASN A 251 17.11 -18.58 1.77
CA ASN A 251 15.81 -18.07 2.20
C ASN A 251 15.96 -16.64 2.73
N TYR A 252 14.83 -15.95 2.91
CA TYR A 252 14.78 -14.54 3.29
C TYR A 252 14.07 -14.38 4.62
N LYS A 253 14.78 -13.82 5.59
CA LYS A 253 14.20 -13.49 6.89
C LYS A 253 13.10 -12.45 6.73
N ARG A 254 11.97 -12.71 7.36
CA ARG A 254 10.83 -11.82 7.39
C ARG A 254 10.78 -11.05 8.69
N ASP A 255 10.35 -9.79 8.62
CA ASP A 255 10.20 -8.89 9.76
C ASP A 255 9.26 -7.73 9.42
N GLY A 256 8.92 -6.91 10.40
CA GLY A 256 8.17 -5.66 10.20
C GLY A 256 6.66 -5.84 10.10
N GLY A 257 6.12 -7.03 10.35
CA GLY A 257 4.70 -7.22 10.63
C GLY A 257 4.26 -6.52 11.92
N VAL A 258 2.95 -6.41 12.13
CA VAL A 258 2.43 -5.89 13.39
C VAL A 258 2.73 -6.87 14.52
N VAL A 259 3.24 -6.33 15.64
CA VAL A 259 3.65 -7.11 16.80
C VAL A 259 2.53 -8.01 17.32
N ASP A 260 2.86 -9.27 17.63
CA ASP A 260 1.97 -10.25 18.24
C ASP A 260 2.80 -11.22 19.10
N PRO A 261 2.50 -11.39 20.39
CA PRO A 261 1.42 -10.76 21.17
C PRO A 261 1.63 -9.26 21.42
N LEU A 262 0.52 -8.51 21.63
CA LEU A 262 0.57 -7.10 21.95
C LEU A 262 1.21 -6.88 23.33
N PRO A 263 2.31 -6.13 23.46
CA PRO A 263 2.90 -5.81 24.76
C PRO A 263 1.98 -4.94 25.63
N ALA A 264 1.96 -5.21 26.93
CA ALA A 264 1.06 -4.52 27.88
C ALA A 264 1.29 -3.00 27.93
N ASP A 265 2.54 -2.54 27.76
CA ASP A 265 2.95 -1.13 27.78
C ASP A 265 3.06 -0.51 26.37
N ALA A 266 2.46 -1.15 25.35
CA ALA A 266 2.49 -0.66 23.97
C ALA A 266 1.91 0.76 23.87
N PRO A 267 2.55 1.66 23.09
CA PRO A 267 1.98 2.97 22.77
C PRO A 267 0.64 2.83 22.03
N GLN A 268 -0.21 3.85 22.11
CA GLN A 268 -1.56 3.79 21.53
C GLN A 268 -1.54 3.42 20.03
N PHE A 269 -0.65 4.01 19.23
CA PHE A 269 -0.59 3.70 17.79
C PHE A 269 -0.21 2.24 17.50
N VAL A 270 0.55 1.58 18.37
CA VAL A 270 0.85 0.14 18.24
C VAL A 270 -0.38 -0.68 18.57
N LYS A 271 -1.17 -0.28 19.57
CA LYS A 271 -2.47 -0.89 19.89
C LYS A 271 -3.45 -0.73 18.72
N ASP A 272 -3.50 0.45 18.09
CA ASP A 272 -4.36 0.73 16.95
C ASP A 272 -4.01 -0.16 15.75
N TYR A 273 -2.70 -0.37 15.46
CA TYR A 273 -2.26 -1.30 14.43
C TYR A 273 -2.57 -2.75 14.77
N TYR A 274 -2.37 -3.16 16.02
CA TYR A 274 -2.72 -4.50 16.47
C TYR A 274 -4.22 -4.76 16.29
N ASP A 275 -5.06 -3.82 16.74
CA ASP A 275 -6.51 -3.91 16.60
C ASP A 275 -6.92 -4.07 15.13
N TYR A 276 -6.33 -3.30 14.21
CA TYR A 276 -6.64 -3.45 12.79
C TYR A 276 -6.12 -4.77 12.20
N TYR A 277 -4.83 -5.08 12.35
CA TYR A 277 -4.21 -6.17 11.60
C TYR A 277 -4.30 -7.54 12.26
N LYS A 278 -4.47 -7.62 13.57
CA LYS A 278 -4.44 -8.88 14.33
C LYS A 278 -5.81 -9.31 14.87
N THR A 279 -6.86 -8.53 14.60
CA THR A 279 -8.24 -8.85 14.99
C THR A 279 -9.15 -8.99 13.77
N LYS A 280 -10.40 -9.38 13.98
CA LYS A 280 -11.42 -9.49 12.90
C LYS A 280 -11.70 -8.16 12.18
N ARG A 281 -11.25 -7.04 12.73
CA ARG A 281 -11.45 -5.72 12.11
C ARG A 281 -10.82 -5.63 10.73
N GLY A 282 -9.59 -6.08 10.56
CA GLY A 282 -8.90 -5.97 9.29
C GLY A 282 -7.85 -7.06 9.04
N TYR A 283 -7.82 -8.14 9.85
CA TYR A 283 -6.94 -9.29 9.60
C TYR A 283 -7.19 -9.88 8.22
N HIS A 284 -6.11 -10.16 7.48
CA HIS A 284 -6.17 -10.88 6.22
C HIS A 284 -5.00 -11.87 6.09
N PRO A 285 -5.26 -13.14 5.66
CA PRO A 285 -4.22 -14.18 5.63
C PRO A 285 -3.09 -13.91 4.64
N ARG A 286 -3.31 -13.08 3.61
CA ARG A 286 -2.28 -12.68 2.64
C ARG A 286 -1.55 -11.39 3.00
N SER A 287 -2.00 -10.65 4.02
CA SER A 287 -1.38 -9.39 4.43
C SER A 287 -0.09 -9.63 5.21
N PRO A 288 1.07 -9.09 4.77
CA PRO A 288 2.31 -9.13 5.56
C PRO A 288 2.15 -8.58 6.98
N ASN A 289 1.41 -7.47 7.17
CA ASN A 289 1.19 -6.89 8.49
C ASN A 289 0.36 -7.79 9.42
N SER A 290 -0.56 -8.56 8.86
CA SER A 290 -1.36 -9.53 9.63
C SER A 290 -0.57 -10.79 10.00
N ASN A 291 0.58 -11.02 9.36
CA ASN A 291 1.41 -12.22 9.50
C ASN A 291 2.86 -11.83 9.83
N ASP A 292 3.85 -12.45 9.15
CA ASP A 292 5.27 -12.37 9.50
C ASP A 292 6.00 -11.13 8.94
N GLY A 293 5.29 -10.19 8.31
CA GLY A 293 5.91 -9.02 7.69
C GLY A 293 6.46 -9.30 6.29
N TRP A 294 7.46 -8.54 5.90
CA TRP A 294 8.15 -8.62 4.60
C TRP A 294 9.63 -8.95 4.76
N ASN A 295 10.32 -9.18 3.66
CA ASN A 295 11.74 -9.48 3.68
C ASN A 295 12.52 -8.33 4.32
N LEU A 296 13.21 -8.61 5.42
CA LEU A 296 13.91 -7.63 6.25
C LEU A 296 14.88 -6.77 5.43
N THR A 297 15.60 -7.37 4.49
CA THR A 297 16.59 -6.69 3.65
C THR A 297 15.97 -5.72 2.63
N SER A 298 14.65 -5.74 2.42
CA SER A 298 13.93 -4.71 1.64
C SER A 298 14.15 -3.30 2.17
N ALA A 299 14.42 -3.15 3.47
CA ALA A 299 14.73 -1.86 4.09
C ALA A 299 15.92 -1.13 3.44
N LEU A 300 16.90 -1.87 2.90
CA LEU A 300 18.04 -1.27 2.20
C LEU A 300 17.63 -0.49 0.95
N SER A 301 16.63 -0.97 0.21
CA SER A 301 16.10 -0.29 -0.99
C SER A 301 15.47 1.06 -0.62
N PHE A 302 14.68 1.11 0.45
CA PHE A 302 14.09 2.35 0.95
C PHE A 302 15.11 3.34 1.51
N MET A 303 16.17 2.85 2.17
CA MET A 303 17.26 3.70 2.63
C MET A 303 18.08 4.29 1.47
N ASN A 304 18.07 3.64 0.30
CA ASN A 304 18.81 4.04 -0.89
C ASN A 304 18.03 4.99 -1.80
N MET A 305 16.68 4.97 -1.74
CA MET A 305 15.82 5.74 -2.63
C MET A 305 14.80 6.57 -1.84
N PRO A 306 15.08 7.87 -1.57
CA PRO A 306 14.12 8.78 -0.97
C PRO A 306 12.91 9.03 -1.89
N LEU A 307 11.69 8.75 -1.40
CA LEU A 307 10.46 8.82 -2.20
C LEU A 307 10.06 10.23 -2.62
N LEU A 308 10.32 11.23 -1.79
CA LEU A 308 9.83 12.60 -2.00
C LEU A 308 10.88 13.54 -2.59
N THR A 309 11.83 13.01 -3.36
CA THR A 309 12.91 13.79 -3.96
C THR A 309 12.39 14.83 -4.95
N TYR A 310 11.39 14.45 -5.75
CA TYR A 310 10.79 15.31 -6.79
C TYR A 310 9.34 15.72 -6.46
N ALA A 311 8.98 15.74 -5.18
CA ALA A 311 7.63 16.11 -4.77
C ALA A 311 7.25 17.55 -5.13
N ASP A 312 8.21 18.46 -5.23
CA ASP A 312 8.02 19.85 -5.66
C ASP A 312 7.81 20.02 -7.18
N GLU A 313 8.01 18.96 -7.96
CA GLU A 313 7.76 18.94 -9.41
C GLU A 313 6.36 18.39 -9.76
N ILE A 314 5.56 17.95 -8.77
CA ILE A 314 4.19 17.48 -9.02
C ILE A 314 3.31 18.63 -9.48
N GLU A 315 2.96 18.66 -10.75
CA GLU A 315 2.06 19.69 -11.31
C GLU A 315 0.58 19.36 -11.11
N SER A 316 0.22 18.07 -11.15
CA SER A 316 -1.16 17.63 -10.99
C SER A 316 -1.73 17.94 -9.59
N PRO A 317 -3.06 18.11 -9.46
CA PRO A 317 -3.72 18.34 -8.17
C PRO A 317 -3.43 17.24 -7.15
N VAL A 318 -3.22 17.63 -5.88
CA VAL A 318 -3.00 16.71 -4.76
C VAL A 318 -3.90 17.08 -3.59
N LEU A 319 -4.64 16.09 -3.07
CA LEU A 319 -5.33 16.17 -1.79
C LEU A 319 -4.65 15.21 -0.80
N MET A 320 -4.09 15.76 0.26
CA MET A 320 -3.54 14.98 1.36
C MET A 320 -4.49 14.99 2.55
N ILE A 321 -4.78 13.81 3.11
CA ILE A 321 -5.69 13.63 4.25
C ILE A 321 -4.94 12.94 5.36
N HIS A 322 -5.02 13.46 6.59
CA HIS A 322 -4.40 12.83 7.76
C HIS A 322 -5.27 13.00 9.01
N GLY A 323 -5.18 12.03 9.93
CA GLY A 323 -5.87 12.12 11.21
C GLY A 323 -5.17 13.07 12.17
N GLU A 324 -5.95 13.89 12.89
CA GLU A 324 -5.44 14.82 13.89
C GLU A 324 -4.62 14.13 14.99
N LYS A 325 -5.09 12.96 15.46
CA LYS A 325 -4.46 12.16 16.52
C LYS A 325 -3.45 11.13 16.00
N ALA A 326 -3.24 11.06 14.68
CA ALA A 326 -2.32 10.12 14.11
C ALA A 326 -0.86 10.48 14.50
N HIS A 327 -0.15 9.51 15.06
CA HIS A 327 1.28 9.63 15.41
C HIS A 327 2.16 9.95 14.19
N SER A 328 1.67 9.67 12.98
CA SER A 328 2.32 9.82 11.68
C SER A 328 1.98 11.14 10.97
N ARG A 329 1.19 12.02 11.57
CA ARG A 329 0.66 13.24 10.96
C ARG A 329 1.78 14.12 10.36
N TYR A 330 2.92 14.19 11.02
CA TYR A 330 4.06 14.99 10.56
C TYR A 330 4.60 14.58 9.18
N PHE A 331 4.41 13.32 8.75
CA PHE A 331 4.80 12.92 7.40
C PHE A 331 4.00 13.66 6.32
N SER A 332 2.68 13.78 6.50
CA SER A 332 1.86 14.56 5.57
C SER A 332 2.15 16.05 5.63
N GLU A 333 2.32 16.61 6.83
CA GLU A 333 2.62 18.04 6.99
C GLU A 333 3.95 18.41 6.36
N ASP A 334 4.99 17.57 6.51
CA ASP A 334 6.31 17.82 5.93
C ASP A 334 6.34 17.55 4.41
N ALA A 335 5.61 16.54 3.93
CA ALA A 335 5.45 16.31 2.50
C ALA A 335 4.69 17.46 1.83
N PHE A 336 3.61 17.95 2.44
CA PHE A 336 2.81 19.06 1.93
C PHE A 336 3.64 20.35 1.76
N LYS A 337 4.57 20.64 2.66
CA LYS A 337 5.49 21.78 2.56
C LYS A 337 6.39 21.72 1.33
N LYS A 338 6.64 20.52 0.78
CA LYS A 338 7.44 20.34 -0.45
C LYS A 338 6.63 20.63 -1.71
N LEU A 339 5.32 20.37 -1.69
CA LEU A 339 4.45 20.53 -2.86
C LEU A 339 4.38 22.01 -3.28
N LYS A 340 4.34 22.25 -4.60
CA LYS A 340 4.22 23.59 -5.20
C LYS A 340 2.89 23.75 -5.95
N GLY A 341 2.51 25.00 -6.18
CA GLY A 341 1.28 25.35 -6.89
C GLY A 341 0.08 25.56 -5.95
N ASN A 342 -1.05 26.00 -6.52
CA ASN A 342 -2.28 26.37 -5.81
C ASN A 342 -3.37 25.29 -5.85
N ASN A 343 -3.07 24.13 -6.41
CA ASN A 343 -3.94 22.97 -6.55
C ASN A 343 -3.59 21.85 -5.56
N LYS A 344 -3.03 22.19 -4.42
CA LYS A 344 -2.62 21.30 -3.36
C LYS A 344 -3.45 21.58 -2.11
N GLU A 345 -4.01 20.54 -1.51
CA GLU A 345 -4.83 20.65 -0.31
C GLU A 345 -4.31 19.69 0.77
N LEU A 346 -4.30 20.13 2.03
CA LEU A 346 -4.06 19.29 3.21
C LEU A 346 -5.29 19.36 4.11
N LEU A 347 -5.93 18.22 4.36
CA LEU A 347 -7.07 18.07 5.24
C LEU A 347 -6.67 17.27 6.49
N ILE A 348 -6.79 17.89 7.65
CA ILE A 348 -6.62 17.19 8.93
C ILE A 348 -8.01 16.84 9.48
N VAL A 349 -8.27 15.55 9.64
CA VAL A 349 -9.56 15.01 10.11
C VAL A 349 -9.60 15.05 11.65
N PRO A 350 -10.51 15.83 12.25
CA PRO A 350 -10.57 15.98 13.70
C PRO A 350 -10.80 14.66 14.44
N GLY A 351 -10.00 14.42 15.48
CA GLY A 351 -10.12 13.27 16.37
C GLY A 351 -9.79 11.91 15.74
N ALA A 352 -9.41 11.84 14.46
CA ALA A 352 -9.06 10.59 13.80
C ALA A 352 -7.62 10.15 14.15
N SER A 353 -7.45 8.85 14.42
CA SER A 353 -6.16 8.17 14.51
C SER A 353 -5.64 7.82 13.10
N HIS A 354 -4.49 7.16 13.02
CA HIS A 354 -3.95 6.67 11.76
C HIS A 354 -4.85 5.58 11.14
N THR A 355 -5.24 4.58 11.93
CA THR A 355 -6.02 3.43 11.44
C THR A 355 -7.51 3.71 11.33
N ASP A 356 -8.02 4.80 11.91
CA ASP A 356 -9.38 5.26 11.63
C ASP A 356 -9.58 5.59 10.15
N LEU A 357 -8.53 6.06 9.47
CA LEU A 357 -8.58 6.32 8.04
C LEU A 357 -8.39 5.07 7.16
N TYR A 358 -8.41 3.88 7.74
CA TYR A 358 -8.39 2.61 7.00
C TYR A 358 -9.81 2.10 6.71
N ASP A 359 -10.72 2.18 7.68
CA ASP A 359 -12.03 1.53 7.63
C ASP A 359 -13.16 2.25 8.38
N ASN A 360 -12.87 3.28 9.16
CA ASN A 360 -13.89 4.01 9.90
C ASN A 360 -14.65 4.97 8.98
N MET A 361 -15.88 4.57 8.57
CA MET A 361 -16.71 5.30 7.64
C MET A 361 -17.13 6.68 8.14
N ASP A 362 -17.16 6.91 9.45
CA ASP A 362 -17.51 8.22 10.05
C ASP A 362 -16.31 9.18 10.06
N LYS A 363 -15.11 8.67 9.80
CA LYS A 363 -13.85 9.44 9.81
C LYS A 363 -13.25 9.65 8.43
N ILE A 364 -13.39 8.68 7.53
CA ILE A 364 -12.88 8.81 6.16
C ILE A 364 -13.77 9.79 5.39
N PRO A 365 -13.23 10.94 4.93
CA PRO A 365 -14.02 11.97 4.27
C PRO A 365 -14.28 11.63 2.79
N PHE A 366 -14.99 10.53 2.51
CA PHE A 366 -15.25 10.06 1.14
C PHE A 366 -15.90 11.12 0.25
N ASP A 367 -16.83 11.92 0.77
CA ASP A 367 -17.46 13.01 0.00
C ASP A 367 -16.43 14.06 -0.46
N LYS A 368 -15.48 14.41 0.40
CA LYS A 368 -14.39 15.34 0.04
C LYS A 368 -13.45 14.72 -0.99
N ILE A 369 -13.13 13.43 -0.85
CA ILE A 369 -12.28 12.69 -1.80
C ILE A 369 -12.97 12.64 -3.17
N ALA A 370 -14.24 12.27 -3.21
CA ALA A 370 -15.00 12.19 -4.46
C ALA A 370 -15.17 13.58 -5.11
N ALA A 371 -15.50 14.61 -4.31
CA ALA A 371 -15.59 15.98 -4.82
C ALA A 371 -14.27 16.49 -5.41
N PHE A 372 -13.14 16.13 -4.79
CA PHE A 372 -11.81 16.45 -5.33
C PHE A 372 -11.58 15.77 -6.69
N PHE A 373 -11.82 14.46 -6.79
CA PHE A 373 -11.65 13.76 -8.06
C PHE A 373 -12.65 14.23 -9.12
N HIS A 374 -13.91 14.50 -8.79
CA HIS A 374 -14.88 15.08 -9.72
C HIS A 374 -14.46 16.47 -10.22
N LYS A 375 -13.88 17.31 -9.36
CA LYS A 375 -13.39 18.63 -9.75
C LYS A 375 -12.29 18.57 -10.81
N TYR A 376 -11.42 17.59 -10.72
CA TYR A 376 -10.21 17.53 -11.54
C TYR A 376 -10.23 16.47 -12.65
N LEU A 377 -11.10 15.48 -12.53
CA LEU A 377 -11.28 14.43 -13.55
C LEU A 377 -12.63 14.56 -14.29
N GLY A 378 -13.55 15.36 -13.77
CA GLY A 378 -14.79 15.73 -14.45
C GLY A 378 -15.82 14.65 -14.49
#